data_1a1f81bc7d84ea723df4ebae99e76ae9
#
_entry.id   1a1f81bc7d84ea723df4ebae99e76ae9
#
_cell.length_a   1.000
_cell.length_b   1.000
_cell.length_c   1.000
_cell.angle_alpha   90.00
_cell.angle_beta   90.00
_cell.angle_gamma   90.00
#
_symmetry.space_group_name_H-M   'P 1'
#
loop_
_entity.id
_entity.type
_entity.pdbx_description
1 polymer ?
#
loop_
_entity_poly.entity_id
_entity_poly.type
_entity_poly.pdbx_seq_one_letter_code
_entity_poly.pdbx_strand_id
1 'polypeptide(L)'
;MNPGGVSNAANALSPVTPGSLVSIYGTSLAGGLAQADTIPLSTELNDVSVTFNGVSAPLLFVSAGQINAQLPWNVLSSGTTGSVNVVVKRSGQLSGAQSVPVGPFSPGIFAINNIAVAINSDGSIAAPAGAIPGINTHPASVNDPKGMVILCTGLGAVDSTPANGAASLDKLRTATTTPTVLVGGKPVTVAFAGLSPQFVGVNQINVALPPGTPTGSAVPLQIVLGGVTTSAAITIAVQ
;
A
#
# COMPACT_ATOMS: atom_id res chain seq x y z
N MET A 1 7.50 8.31 -18.84
CA MET A 1 7.80 7.43 -17.69
C MET A 1 9.26 7.03 -17.71
N ASN A 2 9.88 6.86 -16.54
CA ASN A 2 11.24 6.29 -16.43
C ASN A 2 11.20 4.79 -16.69
N PRO A 3 12.24 4.19 -17.33
CA PRO A 3 12.37 2.74 -17.39
C PRO A 3 12.33 2.12 -15.98
N GLY A 4 11.47 1.11 -15.78
CA GLY A 4 11.25 0.52 -14.44
C GLY A 4 10.58 1.46 -13.42
N GLY A 5 10.02 2.58 -13.86
CA GLY A 5 9.44 3.60 -12.99
C GLY A 5 8.08 3.26 -12.37
N VAL A 6 7.54 2.07 -12.63
CA VAL A 6 6.27 1.63 -12.01
C VAL A 6 6.58 0.60 -10.92
N SER A 7 6.18 0.91 -9.69
CA SER A 7 6.50 0.09 -8.52
C SER A 7 5.39 0.15 -7.46
N ASN A 8 5.45 -0.75 -6.49
CA ASN A 8 4.62 -0.70 -5.31
C ASN A 8 4.82 0.62 -4.56
N ALA A 9 3.75 1.32 -4.23
CA ALA A 9 3.81 2.66 -3.65
C ALA A 9 4.40 2.72 -2.22
N ALA A 10 4.43 1.59 -1.51
CA ALA A 10 4.93 1.54 -0.13
C ALA A 10 6.43 1.21 -0.03
N ASN A 11 6.99 0.44 -0.98
CA ASN A 11 8.38 -0.04 -0.88
C ASN A 11 9.22 0.16 -2.14
N ALA A 12 8.64 0.76 -3.19
CA ALA A 12 9.27 0.99 -4.50
C ALA A 12 9.79 -0.29 -5.19
N LEU A 13 9.25 -1.46 -4.88
CA LEU A 13 9.65 -2.75 -5.45
C LEU A 13 8.66 -3.23 -6.52
N SER A 14 9.11 -4.22 -7.28
CA SER A 14 8.35 -5.01 -8.25
C SER A 14 8.44 -6.50 -7.83
N PRO A 15 7.46 -7.35 -8.20
CA PRO A 15 6.26 -7.06 -8.98
C PRO A 15 5.25 -6.15 -8.26
N VAL A 16 4.22 -5.69 -8.99
CA VAL A 16 3.03 -5.05 -8.41
C VAL A 16 1.87 -6.04 -8.33
N THR A 17 0.83 -5.73 -7.57
CA THR A 17 -0.29 -6.65 -7.32
C THR A 17 -1.63 -5.98 -7.66
N PRO A 18 -2.59 -6.65 -8.33
CA PRO A 18 -3.90 -6.09 -8.61
C PRO A 18 -4.59 -5.55 -7.35
N GLY A 19 -5.23 -4.40 -7.48
CA GLY A 19 -5.89 -3.70 -6.37
C GLY A 19 -4.97 -2.87 -5.48
N SER A 20 -3.64 -3.02 -5.57
CA SER A 20 -2.68 -2.27 -4.75
C SER A 20 -2.46 -0.84 -5.25
N LEU A 21 -1.90 0.01 -4.40
CA LEU A 21 -1.36 1.30 -4.81
C LEU A 21 0.00 1.13 -5.50
N VAL A 22 0.17 1.81 -6.61
CA VAL A 22 1.42 1.89 -7.37
C VAL A 22 1.86 3.33 -7.53
N SER A 23 3.15 3.55 -7.53
CA SER A 23 3.77 4.82 -7.92
C SER A 23 4.38 4.68 -9.32
N ILE A 24 4.16 5.69 -10.16
CA ILE A 24 4.67 5.79 -11.52
C ILE A 24 5.59 7.01 -11.56
N TYR A 25 6.87 6.79 -11.76
CA TYR A 25 7.88 7.85 -11.82
C TYR A 25 8.25 8.21 -13.25
N GLY A 26 8.55 9.49 -13.48
CA GLY A 26 8.95 9.97 -14.79
C GLY A 26 9.23 11.46 -14.79
N THR A 27 9.29 12.03 -15.99
CA THR A 27 9.41 13.47 -16.20
C THR A 27 8.19 13.97 -16.98
N SER A 28 7.72 15.16 -16.64
CA SER A 28 6.59 15.79 -17.32
C SER A 28 5.32 14.92 -17.37
N LEU A 29 5.05 14.15 -16.32
CA LEU A 29 3.89 13.26 -16.24
C LEU A 29 2.58 14.02 -16.12
N ALA A 30 2.57 15.19 -15.47
CA ALA A 30 1.44 16.11 -15.36
C ALA A 30 1.86 17.56 -15.58
N GLY A 31 0.89 18.43 -15.90
CA GLY A 31 1.11 19.87 -16.05
C GLY A 31 1.22 20.63 -14.73
N GLY A 32 0.76 20.03 -13.64
CA GLY A 32 0.77 20.56 -12.30
C GLY A 32 0.48 19.47 -11.28
N LEU A 33 0.46 19.84 -10.01
CA LEU A 33 0.09 18.95 -8.91
C LEU A 33 -1.44 18.92 -8.80
N ALA A 34 -2.00 17.71 -8.66
CA ALA A 34 -3.38 17.50 -8.26
C ALA A 34 -3.50 16.22 -7.43
N GLN A 35 -4.50 16.22 -6.55
CA GLN A 35 -4.86 15.08 -5.69
C GLN A 35 -6.35 14.81 -5.83
N ALA A 36 -6.74 13.55 -5.78
CA ALA A 36 -8.14 13.17 -5.77
C ALA A 36 -8.85 13.70 -4.52
N ASP A 37 -10.05 14.23 -4.72
CA ASP A 37 -10.93 14.82 -3.70
C ASP A 37 -12.22 14.01 -3.50
N THR A 38 -12.43 12.97 -4.30
CA THR A 38 -13.63 12.13 -4.27
C THR A 38 -13.30 10.64 -4.21
N ILE A 39 -14.22 9.86 -3.66
CA ILE A 39 -14.25 8.40 -3.72
C ILE A 39 -15.66 8.01 -4.24
N PRO A 40 -15.74 7.19 -5.31
CA PRO A 40 -14.65 6.48 -6.00
C PRO A 40 -13.65 7.43 -6.68
N LEU A 41 -12.37 7.00 -6.70
CA LEU A 41 -11.31 7.75 -7.37
C LEU A 41 -11.61 7.87 -8.88
N SER A 42 -11.41 9.07 -9.44
CA SER A 42 -11.49 9.30 -10.89
C SER A 42 -10.36 8.56 -11.63
N THR A 43 -10.62 8.20 -12.89
CA THR A 43 -9.60 7.68 -13.81
C THR A 43 -8.90 8.78 -14.62
N GLU A 44 -9.28 10.03 -14.39
CA GLU A 44 -8.63 11.20 -14.97
C GLU A 44 -8.46 12.27 -13.88
N LEU A 45 -7.28 12.88 -13.79
CA LEU A 45 -6.93 13.91 -12.83
C LEU A 45 -5.96 14.91 -13.50
N ASN A 46 -6.35 16.19 -13.58
CA ASN A 46 -5.55 17.25 -14.19
C ASN A 46 -5.02 16.90 -15.61
N ASP A 47 -5.93 16.48 -16.52
CA ASP A 47 -5.65 16.04 -17.89
C ASP A 47 -4.69 14.83 -18.00
N VAL A 48 -4.53 14.08 -16.91
CA VAL A 48 -3.73 12.85 -16.86
C VAL A 48 -4.62 11.64 -16.67
N SER A 49 -4.40 10.62 -17.47
CA SER A 49 -4.96 9.27 -17.25
C SER A 49 -3.89 8.21 -17.45
N VAL A 50 -4.08 7.07 -16.82
CA VAL A 50 -3.18 5.92 -16.87
C VAL A 50 -3.98 4.68 -17.24
N THR A 51 -3.42 3.86 -18.12
CA THR A 51 -3.99 2.53 -18.41
C THR A 51 -2.99 1.42 -18.14
N PHE A 52 -3.49 0.30 -17.67
CA PHE A 52 -2.76 -0.98 -17.53
C PHE A 52 -3.45 -2.00 -18.43
N ASN A 53 -2.78 -2.49 -19.49
CA ASN A 53 -3.38 -3.31 -20.55
C ASN A 53 -4.68 -2.71 -21.13
N GLY A 54 -4.75 -1.38 -21.25
CA GLY A 54 -5.95 -0.68 -21.72
C GLY A 54 -7.04 -0.46 -20.64
N VAL A 55 -6.91 -1.05 -19.45
CA VAL A 55 -7.83 -0.80 -18.33
C VAL A 55 -7.46 0.50 -17.64
N SER A 56 -8.40 1.44 -17.53
CA SER A 56 -8.16 2.74 -16.88
C SER A 56 -7.93 2.58 -15.39
N ALA A 57 -6.87 3.20 -14.88
CA ALA A 57 -6.49 3.19 -13.47
C ALA A 57 -7.11 4.36 -12.71
N PRO A 58 -7.70 4.12 -11.54
CA PRO A 58 -8.08 5.20 -10.63
C PRO A 58 -6.86 5.94 -10.10
N LEU A 59 -6.90 7.28 -10.13
CA LEU A 59 -5.78 8.14 -9.78
C LEU A 59 -5.97 8.75 -8.40
N LEU A 60 -4.93 8.67 -7.56
CA LEU A 60 -4.90 9.29 -6.24
C LEU A 60 -4.16 10.64 -6.28
N PHE A 61 -3.07 10.71 -7.05
CA PHE A 61 -2.17 11.87 -7.08
C PHE A 61 -1.45 11.95 -8.42
N VAL A 62 -1.26 13.17 -8.92
CA VAL A 62 -0.44 13.45 -10.10
C VAL A 62 0.45 14.66 -9.86
N SER A 63 1.68 14.58 -10.38
CA SER A 63 2.65 15.67 -10.44
C SER A 63 3.53 15.51 -11.68
N ALA A 64 4.40 16.47 -11.94
CA ALA A 64 5.35 16.37 -13.06
C ALA A 64 6.29 15.16 -12.93
N GLY A 65 6.60 14.70 -11.72
CA GLY A 65 7.56 13.62 -11.45
C GLY A 65 6.94 12.29 -11.04
N GLN A 66 5.67 12.28 -10.59
CA GLN A 66 5.06 11.11 -9.97
C GLN A 66 3.55 11.08 -10.19
N ILE A 67 3.02 9.89 -10.41
CA ILE A 67 1.59 9.57 -10.35
C ILE A 67 1.41 8.43 -9.35
N ASN A 68 0.41 8.54 -8.45
CA ASN A 68 -0.04 7.44 -7.62
C ASN A 68 -1.41 6.98 -8.10
N ALA A 69 -1.52 5.69 -8.38
CA ALA A 69 -2.72 5.09 -8.94
C ALA A 69 -3.04 3.75 -8.24
N GLN A 70 -4.31 3.35 -8.26
CA GLN A 70 -4.65 1.96 -7.97
C GLN A 70 -4.39 1.12 -9.22
N LEU A 71 -3.63 0.03 -9.10
CA LEU A 71 -3.58 -0.99 -10.14
C LEU A 71 -4.97 -1.66 -10.22
N PRO A 72 -5.68 -1.57 -11.36
CA PRO A 72 -7.03 -2.13 -11.44
C PRO A 72 -7.07 -3.64 -11.10
N TRP A 73 -8.15 -4.10 -10.51
CA TRP A 73 -8.31 -5.50 -10.13
C TRP A 73 -8.30 -6.46 -11.32
N ASN A 74 -8.79 -6.00 -12.47
CA ASN A 74 -9.03 -6.79 -13.67
C ASN A 74 -7.97 -6.56 -14.78
N VAL A 75 -6.73 -6.26 -14.41
CA VAL A 75 -5.63 -5.99 -15.39
C VAL A 75 -5.11 -7.22 -16.10
N LEU A 76 -5.27 -8.41 -15.50
CA LEU A 76 -4.95 -9.69 -16.10
C LEU A 76 -6.24 -10.36 -16.58
N SER A 77 -6.25 -10.88 -17.81
CA SER A 77 -7.39 -11.62 -18.38
C SER A 77 -7.58 -12.98 -17.72
N SER A 78 -6.52 -13.55 -17.16
CA SER A 78 -6.54 -14.81 -16.41
C SER A 78 -5.32 -14.91 -15.50
N GLY A 79 -5.47 -15.69 -14.42
CA GLY A 79 -4.39 -15.95 -13.46
C GLY A 79 -4.06 -14.76 -12.56
N THR A 80 -3.00 -14.91 -11.77
CA THR A 80 -2.54 -13.93 -10.79
C THR A 80 -1.11 -13.44 -11.05
N THR A 81 -0.46 -13.96 -12.10
CA THR A 81 0.93 -13.64 -12.47
C THR A 81 1.01 -13.34 -13.96
N GLY A 82 1.79 -12.33 -14.31
CA GLY A 82 1.98 -11.93 -15.72
C GLY A 82 2.70 -10.60 -15.83
N SER A 83 2.52 -9.95 -16.98
CA SER A 83 2.98 -8.59 -17.21
C SER A 83 1.87 -7.75 -17.81
N VAL A 84 1.85 -6.46 -17.49
CA VAL A 84 0.90 -5.48 -18.03
C VAL A 84 1.65 -4.33 -18.67
N ASN A 85 1.11 -3.82 -19.78
CA ASN A 85 1.62 -2.62 -20.43
C ASN A 85 0.99 -1.38 -19.80
N VAL A 86 1.82 -0.49 -19.28
CA VAL A 86 1.42 0.79 -18.68
C VAL A 86 1.62 1.90 -19.68
N VAL A 87 0.59 2.73 -19.87
CA VAL A 87 0.62 3.93 -20.71
C VAL A 87 0.05 5.09 -19.93
N VAL A 88 0.78 6.19 -19.89
CA VAL A 88 0.32 7.48 -19.36
C VAL A 88 -0.12 8.36 -20.51
N LYS A 89 -1.31 8.94 -20.41
CA LYS A 89 -1.82 9.98 -21.30
C LYS A 89 -1.84 11.31 -20.55
N ARG A 90 -1.24 12.35 -21.12
CA ARG A 90 -1.28 13.72 -20.61
C ARG A 90 -1.69 14.67 -21.72
N SER A 91 -2.75 15.45 -21.51
CA SER A 91 -3.24 16.45 -22.48
C SER A 91 -3.31 15.89 -23.91
N GLY A 92 -3.82 14.67 -24.06
CA GLY A 92 -3.94 13.97 -25.35
C GLY A 92 -2.69 13.24 -25.83
N GLN A 93 -1.50 13.50 -25.28
CA GLN A 93 -0.25 12.85 -25.67
C GLN A 93 -0.03 11.55 -24.88
N LEU A 94 0.35 10.48 -25.56
CA LEU A 94 0.65 9.18 -24.97
C LEU A 94 2.14 9.01 -24.71
N SER A 95 2.48 8.42 -23.57
CA SER A 95 3.85 7.92 -23.33
C SER A 95 4.11 6.65 -24.13
N GLY A 96 5.38 6.27 -24.28
CA GLY A 96 5.72 4.90 -24.64
C GLY A 96 5.18 3.91 -23.61
N ALA A 97 4.72 2.74 -24.08
CA ALA A 97 4.28 1.67 -23.20
C ALA A 97 5.46 1.07 -22.41
N GLN A 98 5.26 0.77 -21.13
CA GLN A 98 6.22 0.04 -20.31
C GLN A 98 5.61 -1.25 -19.78
N SER A 99 6.34 -2.35 -19.91
CA SER A 99 5.95 -3.64 -19.33
C SER A 99 6.28 -3.67 -17.84
N VAL A 100 5.31 -4.05 -17.03
CA VAL A 100 5.42 -4.14 -15.56
C VAL A 100 5.01 -5.53 -15.12
N PRO A 101 5.86 -6.26 -14.38
CA PRO A 101 5.50 -7.56 -13.85
C PRO A 101 4.42 -7.45 -12.76
N VAL A 102 3.46 -8.36 -12.83
CA VAL A 102 2.35 -8.47 -11.88
C VAL A 102 2.44 -9.83 -11.20
N GLY A 103 2.30 -9.83 -9.87
CA GLY A 103 2.29 -11.04 -9.06
C GLY A 103 1.10 -11.10 -8.11
N PRO A 104 0.85 -12.28 -7.51
CA PRO A 104 -0.25 -12.47 -6.59
C PRO A 104 -0.07 -11.70 -5.29
N PHE A 105 1.17 -11.47 -4.88
CA PHE A 105 1.55 -10.76 -3.66
C PHE A 105 2.74 -9.84 -3.91
N SER A 106 2.67 -8.66 -3.31
CA SER A 106 3.75 -7.67 -3.28
C SER A 106 3.60 -6.83 -2.01
N PRO A 107 3.74 -7.45 -0.82
CA PRO A 107 3.50 -6.73 0.42
C PRO A 107 4.50 -5.59 0.61
N GLY A 108 4.00 -4.40 0.93
CA GLY A 108 4.79 -3.23 1.29
C GLY A 108 4.15 -2.49 2.46
N ILE A 109 4.91 -2.19 3.50
CA ILE A 109 4.45 -1.41 4.66
C ILE A 109 4.67 0.07 4.34
N PHE A 110 3.63 0.89 4.48
CA PHE A 110 3.80 2.34 4.38
C PHE A 110 4.65 2.85 5.55
N ALA A 111 5.60 3.72 5.26
CA ALA A 111 6.55 4.21 6.25
C ALA A 111 6.92 5.68 6.00
N ILE A 112 7.28 6.38 7.06
CA ILE A 112 7.86 7.73 7.06
C ILE A 112 9.24 7.61 7.71
N ASN A 113 10.32 7.85 6.95
CA ASN A 113 11.70 7.71 7.43
C ASN A 113 11.97 6.34 8.12
N ASN A 114 11.51 5.26 7.51
CA ASN A 114 11.56 3.87 8.02
C ASN A 114 10.70 3.60 9.27
N ILE A 115 9.95 4.56 9.77
CA ILE A 115 8.94 4.34 10.81
C ILE A 115 7.66 3.87 10.12
N ALA A 116 7.18 2.68 10.45
CA ALA A 116 5.95 2.13 9.89
C ALA A 116 4.74 3.02 10.20
N VAL A 117 3.83 3.17 9.24
CA VAL A 117 2.49 3.71 9.52
C VAL A 117 1.69 2.59 10.22
N ALA A 118 2.01 2.41 11.49
CA ALA A 118 1.38 1.48 12.41
C ALA A 118 0.68 2.29 13.50
N ILE A 119 -0.64 2.15 13.57
CA ILE A 119 -1.53 3.04 14.34
C ILE A 119 -1.95 2.33 15.62
N ASN A 120 -1.62 2.91 16.76
CA ASN A 120 -2.07 2.47 18.07
C ASN A 120 -3.59 2.65 18.23
N SER A 121 -4.16 2.04 19.24
CA SER A 121 -5.60 2.11 19.52
C SER A 121 -6.14 3.51 19.84
N ASP A 122 -5.26 4.44 20.20
CA ASP A 122 -5.58 5.87 20.44
C ASP A 122 -5.38 6.76 19.22
N GLY A 123 -4.98 6.20 18.07
CA GLY A 123 -4.75 6.92 16.82
C GLY A 123 -3.33 7.48 16.65
N SER A 124 -2.44 7.32 17.61
CA SER A 124 -1.03 7.70 17.47
C SER A 124 -0.26 6.70 16.60
N ILE A 125 0.88 7.11 16.03
CA ILE A 125 1.81 6.20 15.34
C ILE A 125 2.73 5.51 16.36
N ALA A 126 2.94 4.21 16.20
CA ALA A 126 3.80 3.36 17.03
C ALA A 126 5.30 3.69 16.83
N ALA A 127 5.74 4.82 17.35
CA ALA A 127 7.10 5.34 17.23
C ALA A 127 7.55 5.99 18.53
N PRO A 128 8.85 6.32 18.69
CA PRO A 128 9.28 7.14 19.82
C PRO A 128 8.53 8.47 19.87
N ALA A 129 8.26 8.99 21.06
CA ALA A 129 7.55 10.25 21.21
C ALA A 129 8.26 11.38 20.44
N GLY A 130 7.52 12.13 19.61
CA GLY A 130 8.04 13.22 18.80
C GLY A 130 8.90 12.79 17.59
N ALA A 131 8.96 11.51 17.26
CA ALA A 131 9.80 11.02 16.14
C ALA A 131 9.35 11.52 14.75
N ILE A 132 8.07 11.90 14.60
CA ILE A 132 7.53 12.44 13.36
C ILE A 132 6.94 13.83 13.66
N PRO A 133 7.54 14.93 13.15
CA PRO A 133 7.04 16.28 13.40
C PRO A 133 5.57 16.44 12.98
N GLY A 134 4.75 17.02 13.86
CA GLY A 134 3.33 17.30 13.61
C GLY A 134 2.40 16.07 13.68
N ILE A 135 2.92 14.89 14.01
CA ILE A 135 2.14 13.65 14.18
C ILE A 135 2.30 13.18 15.63
N ASN A 136 1.17 12.79 16.25
CA ASN A 136 1.20 12.16 17.55
C ASN A 136 1.85 10.78 17.47
N THR A 137 2.91 10.58 18.24
CA THR A 137 3.67 9.32 18.26
C THR A 137 3.96 8.91 19.70
N HIS A 138 3.76 7.62 20.01
CA HIS A 138 4.27 6.96 21.21
C HIS A 138 4.45 5.45 20.94
N PRO A 139 5.28 4.74 21.71
CA PRO A 139 5.47 3.32 21.54
C PRO A 139 4.17 2.52 21.68
N ALA A 140 4.01 1.47 20.85
CA ALA A 140 2.92 0.52 21.02
C ALA A 140 3.08 -0.25 22.34
N SER A 141 1.98 -0.53 23.03
CA SER A 141 2.01 -1.28 24.28
C SER A 141 1.81 -2.78 24.04
N VAL A 142 2.67 -3.58 24.64
CA VAL A 142 2.45 -5.02 24.74
C VAL A 142 1.19 -5.26 25.59
N ASN A 143 0.36 -6.22 25.17
CA ASN A 143 -0.94 -6.54 25.79
C ASN A 143 -2.02 -5.47 25.67
N ASP A 144 -1.91 -4.48 24.76
CA ASP A 144 -3.07 -3.65 24.44
C ASP A 144 -4.18 -4.55 23.84
N PRO A 145 -5.35 -4.65 24.51
CA PRO A 145 -6.44 -5.53 24.04
C PRO A 145 -7.05 -5.08 22.72
N LYS A 146 -6.85 -3.82 22.34
CA LYS A 146 -7.30 -3.28 21.05
C LYS A 146 -6.27 -3.48 19.94
N GLY A 147 -5.02 -3.76 20.30
CA GLY A 147 -3.93 -3.99 19.36
C GLY A 147 -3.54 -2.76 18.55
N MET A 148 -2.97 -3.00 17.38
CA MET A 148 -2.41 -1.99 16.48
C MET A 148 -2.84 -2.27 15.04
N VAL A 149 -3.02 -1.23 14.23
CA VAL A 149 -3.34 -1.31 12.80
C VAL A 149 -2.12 -0.94 11.97
N ILE A 150 -1.66 -1.85 11.13
CA ILE A 150 -0.55 -1.62 10.19
C ILE A 150 -1.15 -1.27 8.84
N LEU A 151 -0.78 -0.12 8.26
CA LEU A 151 -1.14 0.22 6.88
C LEU A 151 -0.08 -0.29 5.90
N CYS A 152 -0.56 -1.01 4.90
CA CYS A 152 0.29 -1.63 3.88
C CYS A 152 -0.44 -1.65 2.52
N THR A 153 0.18 -2.19 1.50
CA THR A 153 -0.46 -2.47 0.21
C THR A 153 0.08 -3.78 -0.35
N GLY A 154 -0.62 -4.38 -1.31
CA GLY A 154 -0.13 -5.55 -2.04
C GLY A 154 -0.36 -6.90 -1.35
N LEU A 155 -1.38 -7.03 -0.50
CA LEU A 155 -1.74 -8.32 0.13
C LEU A 155 -2.43 -9.31 -0.84
N GLY A 156 -2.69 -8.90 -2.07
CA GLY A 156 -3.30 -9.78 -3.08
C GLY A 156 -4.83 -9.77 -3.06
N ALA A 157 -5.40 -10.90 -3.49
CA ALA A 157 -6.84 -11.07 -3.66
C ALA A 157 -7.60 -10.97 -2.33
N VAL A 158 -8.84 -10.49 -2.42
CA VAL A 158 -9.79 -10.41 -1.30
C VAL A 158 -11.01 -11.28 -1.58
N ASP A 159 -11.75 -11.64 -0.54
CA ASP A 159 -12.96 -12.47 -0.59
C ASP A 159 -14.07 -11.87 -1.46
N SER A 160 -14.05 -10.56 -1.64
CA SER A 160 -15.03 -9.82 -2.43
C SER A 160 -14.40 -8.55 -2.99
N THR A 161 -14.07 -8.58 -4.27
CA THR A 161 -13.41 -7.46 -4.97
C THR A 161 -14.36 -6.27 -5.14
N PRO A 162 -13.98 -5.06 -4.69
CA PRO A 162 -14.74 -3.84 -4.97
C PRO A 162 -14.55 -3.39 -6.42
N ALA A 163 -15.35 -2.44 -6.87
CA ALA A 163 -15.08 -1.74 -8.12
C ALA A 163 -13.74 -1.00 -8.05
N ASN A 164 -13.07 -0.85 -9.20
CA ASN A 164 -11.84 -0.05 -9.27
C ASN A 164 -12.12 1.39 -8.79
N GLY A 165 -11.25 1.91 -7.94
CA GLY A 165 -11.39 3.24 -7.35
C GLY A 165 -12.33 3.33 -6.15
N ALA A 166 -13.06 2.27 -5.81
CA ALA A 166 -13.97 2.27 -4.66
C ALA A 166 -13.23 1.95 -3.35
N ALA A 167 -13.65 2.60 -2.27
CA ALA A 167 -13.28 2.24 -0.91
C ALA A 167 -14.13 1.04 -0.41
N SER A 168 -13.78 0.51 0.77
CA SER A 168 -14.44 -0.66 1.38
C SER A 168 -15.35 -0.24 2.55
N LEU A 169 -16.11 0.85 2.40
CA LEU A 169 -16.99 1.38 3.45
C LEU A 169 -18.27 0.58 3.65
N ASP A 170 -18.70 -0.17 2.63
CA ASP A 170 -19.95 -0.94 2.62
C ASP A 170 -19.83 -2.25 3.41
N LYS A 171 -18.65 -2.87 3.42
CA LYS A 171 -18.36 -4.12 4.14
C LYS A 171 -16.86 -4.36 4.31
N LEU A 172 -16.51 -5.21 5.26
CA LEU A 172 -15.14 -5.72 5.39
C LEU A 172 -14.81 -6.62 4.19
N ARG A 173 -13.58 -6.50 3.69
CA ARG A 173 -13.02 -7.36 2.64
C ARG A 173 -11.71 -7.95 3.11
N THR A 174 -11.75 -9.25 3.35
CA THR A 174 -10.62 -9.99 3.94
C THR A 174 -9.70 -10.50 2.84
N ALA A 175 -8.40 -10.38 3.04
CA ALA A 175 -7.40 -11.00 2.17
C ALA A 175 -7.59 -12.52 2.15
N THR A 176 -7.59 -13.13 0.97
CA THR A 176 -7.79 -14.58 0.82
C THR A 176 -6.63 -15.41 1.37
N THR A 177 -5.48 -14.77 1.55
CA THR A 177 -4.29 -15.36 2.18
C THR A 177 -3.89 -14.50 3.36
N THR A 178 -3.90 -15.07 4.57
CA THR A 178 -3.51 -14.36 5.79
C THR A 178 -2.00 -14.22 5.85
N PRO A 179 -1.45 -13.00 5.99
CA PRO A 179 -0.02 -12.79 6.16
C PRO A 179 0.43 -13.21 7.57
N THR A 180 1.71 -13.55 7.70
CA THR A 180 2.39 -13.59 9.00
C THR A 180 3.01 -12.22 9.25
N VAL A 181 2.81 -11.67 10.46
CA VAL A 181 3.47 -10.43 10.90
C VAL A 181 4.52 -10.77 11.95
N LEU A 182 5.73 -10.25 11.75
CA LEU A 182 6.86 -10.40 12.67
C LEU A 182 7.19 -9.05 13.31
N VAL A 183 7.29 -9.03 14.63
CA VAL A 183 7.77 -7.89 15.42
C VAL A 183 9.05 -8.32 16.14
N GLY A 184 10.18 -7.70 15.81
CA GLY A 184 11.49 -8.11 16.30
C GLY A 184 11.83 -9.57 15.97
N GLY A 185 11.38 -10.06 14.80
CA GLY A 185 11.58 -11.44 14.35
C GLY A 185 10.63 -12.47 14.97
N LYS A 186 9.75 -12.07 15.91
CA LYS A 186 8.76 -12.97 16.51
C LYS A 186 7.38 -12.79 15.87
N PRO A 187 6.67 -13.88 15.56
CA PRO A 187 5.31 -13.79 15.02
C PRO A 187 4.35 -13.23 16.08
N VAL A 188 3.46 -12.34 15.62
CA VAL A 188 2.37 -11.78 16.43
C VAL A 188 1.01 -12.21 15.88
N THR A 189 -0.03 -12.11 16.70
CA THR A 189 -1.38 -12.53 16.30
C THR A 189 -1.98 -11.54 15.31
N VAL A 190 -2.36 -12.03 14.15
CA VAL A 190 -3.13 -11.27 13.14
C VAL A 190 -4.62 -11.50 13.39
N ALA A 191 -5.32 -10.46 13.79
CA ALA A 191 -6.76 -10.48 14.04
C ALA A 191 -7.57 -10.20 12.75
N PHE A 192 -7.02 -9.41 11.84
CA PHE A 192 -7.60 -9.08 10.54
C PHE A 192 -6.50 -8.74 9.54
N ALA A 193 -6.68 -9.12 8.30
CA ALA A 193 -5.89 -8.64 7.16
C ALA A 193 -6.83 -8.48 5.97
N GLY A 194 -6.82 -7.30 5.33
CA GLY A 194 -7.73 -7.03 4.21
C GLY A 194 -7.63 -5.60 3.71
N LEU A 195 -8.68 -5.13 3.01
CA LEU A 195 -8.72 -3.75 2.54
C LEU A 195 -8.98 -2.79 3.70
N SER A 196 -8.26 -1.67 3.69
CA SER A 196 -8.60 -0.53 4.55
C SER A 196 -9.96 0.03 4.13
N PRO A 197 -10.89 0.27 5.08
CA PRO A 197 -12.22 0.77 4.73
C PRO A 197 -12.19 2.11 3.99
N GLN A 198 -11.31 3.02 4.38
CA GLN A 198 -11.33 4.42 3.93
C GLN A 198 -10.40 4.71 2.76
N PHE A 199 -9.34 3.90 2.56
CA PHE A 199 -8.27 4.20 1.61
C PHE A 199 -8.26 3.21 0.45
N VAL A 200 -8.47 3.72 -0.76
CA VAL A 200 -8.42 2.91 -1.99
C VAL A 200 -7.02 2.38 -2.23
N GLY A 201 -6.91 1.07 -2.50
CA GLY A 201 -5.62 0.42 -2.79
C GLY A 201 -4.70 0.22 -1.58
N VAL A 202 -5.17 0.62 -0.39
CA VAL A 202 -4.48 0.37 0.88
C VAL A 202 -5.07 -0.85 1.55
N ASN A 203 -4.19 -1.69 2.08
CA ASN A 203 -4.54 -2.78 2.98
C ASN A 203 -4.27 -2.38 4.43
N GLN A 204 -4.99 -3.00 5.35
CA GLN A 204 -4.70 -2.94 6.78
C GLN A 204 -4.53 -4.33 7.37
N ILE A 205 -3.64 -4.44 8.36
CA ILE A 205 -3.47 -5.64 9.17
C ILE A 205 -3.63 -5.23 10.62
N ASN A 206 -4.60 -5.82 11.32
CA ASN A 206 -4.81 -5.60 12.74
C ASN A 206 -4.06 -6.69 13.51
N VAL A 207 -3.18 -6.29 14.41
CA VAL A 207 -2.34 -7.21 15.18
C VAL A 207 -2.45 -6.93 16.66
N ALA A 208 -2.34 -8.00 17.47
CA ALA A 208 -2.13 -7.90 18.91
C ALA A 208 -0.66 -8.22 19.21
N LEU A 209 -0.07 -7.47 20.15
CA LEU A 209 1.29 -7.68 20.63
C LEU A 209 1.23 -8.50 21.92
N PRO A 210 1.51 -9.84 21.87
CA PRO A 210 1.41 -10.68 23.06
C PRO A 210 2.58 -10.45 24.02
N PRO A 211 2.47 -10.96 25.28
CA PRO A 211 3.60 -11.00 26.21
C PRO A 211 4.84 -11.61 25.58
N GLY A 212 6.00 -10.99 25.83
CA GLY A 212 7.27 -11.42 25.25
C GLY A 212 7.53 -10.93 23.84
N THR A 213 6.67 -10.07 23.28
CA THR A 213 7.03 -9.27 22.10
C THR A 213 8.25 -8.42 22.41
N PRO A 214 9.27 -8.38 21.53
CA PRO A 214 10.45 -7.55 21.74
C PRO A 214 10.07 -6.07 21.88
N THR A 215 10.67 -5.39 22.88
CA THR A 215 10.46 -3.96 23.15
C THR A 215 11.67 -3.16 22.72
N GLY A 216 11.48 -1.86 22.46
CA GLY A 216 12.54 -0.94 22.07
C GLY A 216 12.03 0.19 21.19
N SER A 217 12.91 1.16 20.91
CA SER A 217 12.59 2.35 20.11
C SER A 217 12.59 2.13 18.61
N ALA A 218 13.16 1.02 18.12
CA ALA A 218 13.27 0.68 16.69
C ALA A 218 13.22 -0.85 16.50
N VAL A 219 12.05 -1.44 16.80
CA VAL A 219 11.82 -2.87 16.66
C VAL A 219 11.42 -3.17 15.21
N PRO A 220 12.12 -4.05 14.46
CA PRO A 220 11.75 -4.40 13.10
C PRO A 220 10.32 -4.93 12.99
N LEU A 221 9.57 -4.40 12.02
CA LEU A 221 8.23 -4.85 11.67
C LEU A 221 8.25 -5.43 10.26
N GLN A 222 7.86 -6.68 10.11
CA GLN A 222 7.87 -7.36 8.81
C GLN A 222 6.55 -8.06 8.54
N ILE A 223 6.17 -8.10 7.26
CA ILE A 223 5.08 -8.91 6.72
C ILE A 223 5.70 -10.02 5.88
N VAL A 224 5.28 -11.26 6.13
CA VAL A 224 5.65 -12.44 5.33
C VAL A 224 4.40 -12.96 4.65
N LEU A 225 4.40 -12.99 3.32
CA LEU A 225 3.25 -13.42 2.53
C LEU A 225 3.71 -14.00 1.18
N GLY A 226 3.25 -15.22 0.86
CA GLY A 226 3.54 -15.88 -0.41
C GLY A 226 5.05 -16.05 -0.70
N GLY A 227 5.86 -16.26 0.33
CA GLY A 227 7.32 -16.35 0.21
C GLY A 227 8.05 -15.01 0.14
N VAL A 228 7.33 -13.90 0.13
CA VAL A 228 7.91 -12.54 0.15
C VAL A 228 7.93 -12.02 1.59
N THR A 229 9.08 -11.47 2.01
CA THR A 229 9.24 -10.81 3.32
C THR A 229 9.59 -9.34 3.09
N THR A 230 8.89 -8.43 3.79
CA THR A 230 9.17 -6.99 3.72
C THR A 230 10.51 -6.66 4.41
N SER A 231 11.06 -5.47 4.11
CA SER A 231 12.35 -5.03 4.67
C SER A 231 12.33 -4.98 6.20
N ALA A 232 13.38 -5.48 6.84
CA ALA A 232 13.63 -5.35 8.27
C ALA A 232 14.05 -3.94 8.70
N ALA A 233 14.31 -3.03 7.74
CA ALA A 233 14.62 -1.62 8.03
C ALA A 233 13.39 -0.81 8.45
N ILE A 234 12.18 -1.34 8.21
CA ILE A 234 10.92 -0.71 8.67
C ILE A 234 10.69 -1.10 10.12
N THR A 235 10.51 -0.11 10.98
CA THR A 235 10.46 -0.32 12.44
C THR A 235 9.24 0.32 13.10
N ILE A 236 8.94 -0.13 14.30
CA ILE A 236 8.02 0.49 15.25
C ILE A 236 8.71 0.66 16.60
N ALA A 237 8.18 1.51 17.47
CA ALA A 237 8.55 1.49 18.88
C ALA A 237 7.55 0.64 19.68
N VAL A 238 8.04 -0.17 20.63
CA VAL A 238 7.24 -1.07 21.48
C VAL A 238 7.69 -0.93 22.93
N GLN A 239 6.74 -0.86 23.87
CA GLN A 239 6.97 -0.80 25.33
C GLN A 239 6.15 -1.82 26.10
#